data_8cee294594cafd92b681d07007663aeb
#
_entry.id   8cee294594cafd92b681d07007663aeb
#
_cell.length_a   1.000
_cell.length_b   1.000
_cell.length_c   1.000
_cell.angle_alpha   90.00
_cell.angle_beta   90.00
_cell.angle_gamma   90.00
#
_symmetry.space_group_name_H-M   'P 1'
#
loop_
_entity.id
_entity.type
_entity.pdbx_description
1 polymer ?
#
loop_
_entity_poly.entity_id
_entity_poly.type
_entity_poly.pdbx_seq_one_letter_code
_entity_poly.pdbx_strand_id
1 'polypeptide(L)'
;MNRKLCAPADKAQSWESIDWKKAEAYVKKLQMRIVKAQKDGHYNKVKSLQWLLTHSFYAKALAVKRVTSNKGKNTAGVDHELWKTPKGKFEAIDKLKRRGYKPQPLRRVYIPKKNGKMRPLSIPTMTDRAMQTLYKSALEPLAETLADPNSYGFRIGRSTHDAIGQCFNDLCRAGSPQWILEGDIKGCFDHISHNWLLENIPMDKEMLGKWLKCGFVETQKLFPTEEGTPQGGTISPVLMNMTLDGLERILKERFPMRRTVAGKTVYDQINFVRYADDFIVTGKSPETLRNEVMPLIKDFLAERGLQLSEEKTVITHISDGFDFLGQNVRKYNGKLLIKPSKNAIKSFLKKVRTIVRENKTATQDLLIRKLNPVIRGWVNYHRYVVSADIFGLVDHRIFECLWRWACRRHKRKGRKWIANKYWHHIDNRTWTFATEPAFRGKDFDEKYLKLEYAANTKIIRFRKIAAEANPFDEKWTGYYEERDGERMLNSTKGREKLVKIWNNQKRCCPVCGERITSETGFKTHFNTENNRKWPAIMVHPWCHRNLHEPNYLI
;
A
#
# COMPACT_ATOMS: atom_id res chain seq x y z
N MET A 1 39.80 1.17 -23.78
CA MET A 1 39.00 1.65 -24.93
C MET A 1 37.57 1.15 -24.77
N ASN A 2 36.63 2.00 -24.73
CA ASN A 2 35.20 2.03 -24.98
C ASN A 2 34.43 2.87 -23.97
N ARG A 3 34.65 4.19 -24.05
CA ARG A 3 33.90 5.22 -23.31
C ARG A 3 32.60 5.66 -24.01
N LYS A 4 31.97 4.86 -24.89
CA LYS A 4 30.82 5.31 -25.71
C LYS A 4 29.58 4.44 -25.61
N LEU A 5 29.20 3.95 -24.40
CA LEU A 5 27.89 3.33 -24.17
C LEU A 5 27.16 3.93 -22.95
N CYS A 6 27.44 5.19 -22.62
CA CYS A 6 26.51 5.97 -21.83
C CYS A 6 25.31 6.31 -22.73
N ALA A 7 24.09 6.01 -22.28
CA ALA A 7 22.88 6.53 -22.91
C ALA A 7 23.06 8.02 -23.19
N PRO A 8 22.57 8.56 -24.31
CA PRO A 8 22.75 9.95 -24.67
C PRO A 8 22.33 10.79 -23.45
N ALA A 9 23.28 11.57 -22.92
CA ALA A 9 22.97 12.55 -21.90
C ALA A 9 21.90 13.46 -22.51
N ASP A 10 20.66 13.32 -22.06
CA ASP A 10 19.65 14.31 -22.38
C ASP A 10 20.21 15.65 -21.92
N LYS A 11 20.09 16.65 -22.76
CA LYS A 11 20.57 18.02 -22.48
C LYS A 11 19.65 18.73 -21.46
N ALA A 12 19.08 17.99 -20.50
CA ALA A 12 18.35 18.59 -19.39
C ALA A 12 19.31 19.44 -18.57
N GLN A 13 19.10 20.73 -18.54
CA GLN A 13 19.92 21.69 -17.79
C GLN A 13 19.30 22.07 -16.45
N SER A 14 18.04 21.70 -16.22
CA SER A 14 17.29 21.97 -14.99
C SER A 14 16.31 20.83 -14.69
N TRP A 15 15.77 20.83 -13.47
CA TRP A 15 14.74 19.87 -13.03
C TRP A 15 13.46 19.94 -13.87
N GLU A 16 13.07 21.14 -14.28
CA GLU A 16 11.88 21.43 -15.07
C GLU A 16 12.02 20.98 -16.54
N SER A 17 13.24 20.98 -17.07
CA SER A 17 13.50 20.58 -18.46
C SER A 17 13.58 19.05 -18.66
N ILE A 18 13.44 18.25 -17.58
CA ILE A 18 13.45 16.78 -17.67
C ILE A 18 12.15 16.29 -18.32
N ASP A 19 12.28 15.57 -19.45
CA ASP A 19 11.15 14.84 -20.03
C ASP A 19 10.84 13.57 -19.21
N TRP A 20 9.89 13.70 -18.30
CA TRP A 20 9.49 12.62 -17.41
C TRP A 20 8.86 11.44 -18.12
N LYS A 21 8.12 11.66 -19.23
CA LYS A 21 7.53 10.57 -20.02
C LYS A 21 8.63 9.72 -20.66
N LYS A 22 9.64 10.36 -21.24
CA LYS A 22 10.80 9.70 -21.82
C LYS A 22 11.60 8.95 -20.74
N ALA A 23 11.77 9.54 -19.56
CA ALA A 23 12.45 8.92 -18.43
C ALA A 23 11.72 7.64 -17.97
N GLU A 24 10.41 7.70 -17.78
CA GLU A 24 9.58 6.56 -17.36
C GLU A 24 9.57 5.45 -18.42
N ALA A 25 9.40 5.81 -19.70
CA ALA A 25 9.42 4.85 -20.80
C ALA A 25 10.78 4.15 -20.91
N TYR A 26 11.89 4.88 -20.77
CA TYR A 26 13.23 4.33 -20.81
C TYR A 26 13.47 3.32 -19.68
N VAL A 27 13.15 3.70 -18.44
CA VAL A 27 13.31 2.81 -17.27
C VAL A 27 12.41 1.59 -17.40
N LYS A 28 11.14 1.77 -17.78
CA LYS A 28 10.19 0.66 -18.02
C LYS A 28 10.75 -0.32 -19.07
N LYS A 29 11.31 0.17 -20.17
CA LYS A 29 11.91 -0.68 -21.21
C LYS A 29 13.07 -1.52 -20.67
N LEU A 30 13.92 -0.95 -19.80
CA LEU A 30 15.01 -1.70 -19.15
C LEU A 30 14.46 -2.76 -18.19
N GLN A 31 13.45 -2.43 -17.41
CA GLN A 31 12.79 -3.34 -16.47
C GLN A 31 12.14 -4.53 -17.19
N MET A 32 11.47 -4.29 -18.32
CA MET A 32 10.92 -5.37 -19.16
C MET A 32 12.02 -6.28 -19.72
N ARG A 33 13.15 -5.71 -20.15
CA ARG A 33 14.31 -6.49 -20.62
C ARG A 33 14.94 -7.32 -19.49
N ILE A 34 14.96 -6.83 -18.25
CA ILE A 34 15.40 -7.59 -17.07
C ILE A 34 14.51 -8.81 -16.87
N VAL A 35 13.18 -8.63 -16.88
CA VAL A 35 12.22 -9.75 -16.76
C VAL A 35 12.44 -10.80 -17.86
N LYS A 36 12.56 -10.35 -19.12
CA LYS A 36 12.81 -11.26 -20.25
C LYS A 36 14.11 -12.03 -20.06
N ALA A 37 15.22 -11.35 -19.74
CA ALA A 37 16.52 -11.98 -19.53
C ALA A 37 16.51 -12.98 -18.36
N GLN A 38 15.75 -12.68 -17.27
CA GLN A 38 15.57 -13.59 -16.15
C GLN A 38 14.82 -14.86 -16.56
N LYS A 39 13.73 -14.71 -17.32
CA LYS A 39 12.94 -15.86 -17.80
C LYS A 39 13.70 -16.74 -18.77
N ASP A 40 14.55 -16.13 -19.59
CA ASP A 40 15.39 -16.82 -20.58
C ASP A 40 16.67 -17.43 -19.92
N GLY A 41 16.87 -17.31 -18.59
CA GLY A 41 18.06 -17.82 -17.88
C GLY A 41 19.35 -17.05 -18.12
N HIS A 42 19.29 -15.87 -18.75
CA HIS A 42 20.47 -15.06 -19.12
C HIS A 42 20.93 -14.17 -17.95
N TYR A 43 21.41 -14.75 -16.85
CA TYR A 43 21.75 -14.04 -15.61
C TYR A 43 22.84 -12.97 -15.75
N ASN A 44 23.84 -13.17 -16.63
CA ASN A 44 24.85 -12.14 -16.91
C ASN A 44 24.24 -10.91 -17.58
N LYS A 45 23.27 -11.10 -18.49
CA LYS A 45 22.50 -10.01 -19.11
C LYS A 45 21.64 -9.27 -18.09
N VAL A 46 21.06 -9.99 -17.13
CA VAL A 46 20.33 -9.37 -16.00
C VAL A 46 21.26 -8.41 -15.24
N LYS A 47 22.45 -8.86 -14.82
CA LYS A 47 23.44 -8.02 -14.12
C LYS A 47 23.82 -6.78 -14.94
N SER A 48 24.09 -6.94 -16.25
CA SER A 48 24.42 -5.82 -17.14
C SER A 48 23.27 -4.82 -17.28
N LEU A 49 22.02 -5.28 -17.35
CA LEU A 49 20.84 -4.42 -17.42
C LEU A 49 20.57 -3.69 -16.10
N GLN A 50 20.77 -4.35 -14.96
CA GLN A 50 20.69 -3.71 -13.64
C GLN A 50 21.77 -2.61 -13.52
N TRP A 51 22.98 -2.89 -13.97
CA TRP A 51 24.05 -1.89 -14.00
C TRP A 51 23.69 -0.69 -14.88
N LEU A 52 23.21 -0.94 -16.11
CA LEU A 52 22.78 0.11 -17.03
C LEU A 52 21.69 0.97 -16.43
N LEU A 53 20.70 0.35 -15.77
CA LEU A 53 19.60 1.06 -15.13
C LEU A 53 20.10 1.95 -13.99
N THR A 54 20.93 1.41 -13.08
CA THR A 54 21.42 2.16 -11.91
C THR A 54 22.41 3.27 -12.26
N HIS A 55 23.01 3.25 -13.47
CA HIS A 55 23.90 4.30 -13.97
C HIS A 55 23.18 5.32 -14.87
N SER A 56 21.95 5.04 -15.27
CA SER A 56 21.16 5.90 -16.16
C SER A 56 20.75 7.21 -15.48
N PHE A 57 20.90 8.34 -16.20
CA PHE A 57 20.40 9.64 -15.76
C PHE A 57 18.91 9.59 -15.45
N TYR A 58 18.10 8.99 -16.33
CA TYR A 58 16.66 8.90 -16.16
C TYR A 58 16.24 8.13 -14.90
N ALA A 59 16.88 7.01 -14.59
CA ALA A 59 16.56 6.25 -13.39
C ALA A 59 16.94 7.00 -12.11
N LYS A 60 18.07 7.71 -12.12
CA LYS A 60 18.49 8.59 -11.02
C LYS A 60 17.49 9.74 -10.81
N ALA A 61 17.08 10.40 -11.89
CA ALA A 61 16.09 11.47 -11.85
C ALA A 61 14.75 10.97 -11.28
N LEU A 62 14.26 9.81 -11.74
CA LEU A 62 13.04 9.18 -11.20
C LEU A 62 13.18 8.79 -9.72
N ALA A 63 14.35 8.33 -9.28
CA ALA A 63 14.61 8.04 -7.87
C ALA A 63 14.51 9.31 -7.01
N VAL A 64 15.10 10.43 -7.45
CA VAL A 64 14.95 11.74 -6.79
C VAL A 64 13.50 12.20 -6.81
N LYS A 65 12.80 12.14 -7.96
CA LYS A 65 11.37 12.46 -8.08
C LYS A 65 10.55 11.68 -7.05
N ARG A 66 10.78 10.38 -6.92
CA ARG A 66 10.04 9.50 -6.01
C ARG A 66 10.20 9.88 -4.55
N VAL A 67 11.42 10.12 -4.07
CA VAL A 67 11.66 10.45 -2.66
C VAL A 67 11.23 11.86 -2.29
N THR A 68 11.16 12.78 -3.27
CA THR A 68 10.70 14.16 -3.05
C THR A 68 9.19 14.37 -3.26
N SER A 69 8.46 13.35 -3.76
CA SER A 69 7.02 13.42 -3.97
C SER A 69 6.19 12.60 -2.97
N ASN A 70 6.79 11.66 -2.24
CA ASN A 70 6.11 10.78 -1.30
C ASN A 70 5.78 11.48 0.04
N LYS A 71 5.05 10.80 0.94
CA LYS A 71 4.68 11.31 2.27
C LYS A 71 5.90 11.60 3.16
N GLY A 72 7.02 10.89 2.94
CA GLY A 72 8.26 11.06 3.69
C GLY A 72 9.14 12.23 3.25
N LYS A 73 8.73 13.00 2.22
CA LYS A 73 9.52 14.11 1.64
C LYS A 73 9.94 15.20 2.65
N ASN A 74 9.17 15.36 3.71
CA ASN A 74 9.42 16.35 4.77
C ASN A 74 10.11 15.76 6.00
N THR A 75 10.59 14.50 5.94
CA THR A 75 11.24 13.82 7.06
C THR A 75 12.73 13.63 6.73
N ALA A 76 13.59 14.36 7.40
CA ALA A 76 15.04 14.28 7.22
C ALA A 76 15.66 13.08 7.93
N GLY A 77 16.83 12.60 7.47
CA GLY A 77 17.69 11.64 8.16
C GLY A 77 18.48 12.27 9.30
N VAL A 78 19.68 11.73 9.57
CA VAL A 78 20.62 12.27 10.56
C VAL A 78 21.27 13.58 10.12
N ASP A 79 21.35 13.80 8.81
CA ASP A 79 21.93 14.99 8.16
C ASP A 79 21.01 16.21 8.16
N HIS A 80 19.74 16.05 8.53
CA HIS A 80 18.71 17.07 8.47
C HIS A 80 18.48 17.69 7.07
N GLU A 81 19.06 17.09 6.00
CA GLU A 81 18.88 17.56 4.62
C GLU A 81 17.49 17.22 4.07
N LEU A 82 16.91 18.18 3.30
CA LEU A 82 15.69 17.99 2.50
C LEU A 82 15.84 18.66 1.14
N TRP A 83 15.42 17.99 0.08
CA TRP A 83 15.45 18.53 -1.29
C TRP A 83 14.12 19.18 -1.65
N LYS A 84 13.94 20.44 -1.30
CA LYS A 84 12.69 21.18 -1.51
C LYS A 84 12.67 21.93 -2.84
N THR A 85 13.80 22.53 -3.23
CA THR A 85 13.91 23.37 -4.44
C THR A 85 14.20 22.54 -5.70
N PRO A 86 13.75 23.00 -6.88
CA PRO A 86 14.08 22.38 -8.17
C PRO A 86 15.60 22.21 -8.38
N LYS A 87 16.39 23.26 -8.09
CA LYS A 87 17.85 23.23 -8.16
C LYS A 87 18.45 22.13 -7.29
N GLY A 88 18.05 22.06 -6.00
CA GLY A 88 18.53 21.02 -5.09
C GLY A 88 18.14 19.59 -5.50
N LYS A 89 16.98 19.42 -6.14
CA LYS A 89 16.56 18.11 -6.71
C LYS A 89 17.44 17.74 -7.92
N PHE A 90 17.76 18.70 -8.77
CA PHE A 90 18.59 18.46 -9.94
C PHE A 90 20.02 18.10 -9.53
N GLU A 91 20.63 18.85 -8.63
CA GLU A 91 21.96 18.59 -8.06
C GLU A 91 22.02 17.22 -7.35
N ALA A 92 20.92 16.79 -6.73
CA ALA A 92 20.85 15.49 -6.08
C ALA A 92 20.99 14.32 -7.05
N ILE A 93 20.67 14.47 -8.35
CA ILE A 93 20.85 13.43 -9.36
C ILE A 93 22.33 13.06 -9.48
N ASP A 94 23.22 14.06 -9.44
CA ASP A 94 24.66 13.87 -9.54
C ASP A 94 25.29 13.26 -8.28
N LYS A 95 24.63 13.42 -7.11
CA LYS A 95 25.04 12.75 -5.86
C LYS A 95 24.85 11.23 -5.93
N LEU A 96 23.97 10.71 -6.81
CA LEU A 96 23.67 9.27 -6.92
C LEU A 96 24.76 8.54 -7.73
N LYS A 97 25.93 8.37 -7.15
CA LYS A 97 27.08 7.67 -7.73
C LYS A 97 27.46 6.48 -6.85
N ARG A 98 27.70 5.30 -7.46
CA ARG A 98 28.17 4.11 -6.76
C ARG A 98 29.58 4.30 -6.17
N ARG A 99 30.49 4.84 -6.98
CA ARG A 99 31.87 5.07 -6.57
C ARG A 99 31.93 6.16 -5.50
N GLY A 100 32.58 5.87 -4.38
CA GLY A 100 32.71 6.80 -3.26
C GLY A 100 31.47 6.92 -2.36
N TYR A 101 30.36 6.22 -2.69
CA TYR A 101 29.17 6.24 -1.85
C TYR A 101 29.39 5.53 -0.52
N LYS A 102 29.06 6.23 0.56
CA LYS A 102 29.01 5.71 1.94
C LYS A 102 27.67 6.11 2.54
N PRO A 103 26.78 5.15 2.89
CA PRO A 103 25.53 5.46 3.56
C PRO A 103 25.80 6.05 4.93
N GLN A 104 24.92 6.93 5.36
CA GLN A 104 24.96 7.46 6.71
C GLN A 104 24.15 6.57 7.67
N PRO A 105 24.45 6.59 8.98
CA PRO A 105 23.64 5.90 9.97
C PRO A 105 22.17 6.34 9.91
N LEU A 106 21.27 5.44 10.25
CA LEU A 106 19.84 5.70 10.23
C LEU A 106 19.40 6.48 11.47
N ARG A 107 18.51 7.45 11.33
CA ARG A 107 17.91 8.14 12.46
C ARG A 107 16.80 7.29 13.06
N ARG A 108 16.97 6.82 14.29
CA ARG A 108 15.98 6.03 15.04
C ARG A 108 14.89 6.93 15.63
N VAL A 109 13.63 6.56 15.40
CA VAL A 109 12.44 7.15 16.03
C VAL A 109 11.47 6.04 16.42
N TYR A 110 10.63 6.29 17.43
CA TYR A 110 9.68 5.31 17.92
C TYR A 110 8.24 5.73 17.63
N ILE A 111 7.45 4.81 17.10
CA ILE A 111 6.02 5.02 16.81
C ILE A 111 5.22 4.06 17.70
N PRO A 112 4.20 4.55 18.44
CA PRO A 112 3.37 3.69 19.27
C PRO A 112 2.55 2.70 18.45
N LYS A 113 2.62 1.41 18.82
CA LYS A 113 1.75 0.35 18.30
C LYS A 113 0.38 0.38 18.97
N LYS A 114 -0.61 -0.28 18.38
CA LYS A 114 -1.98 -0.39 18.95
C LYS A 114 -2.01 -1.06 20.33
N ASN A 115 -1.06 -1.93 20.62
CA ASN A 115 -0.91 -2.64 21.91
C ASN A 115 -0.09 -1.88 22.98
N GLY A 116 0.25 -0.61 22.74
CA GLY A 116 1.06 0.22 23.64
C GLY A 116 2.57 0.03 23.52
N LYS A 117 3.06 -1.03 22.88
CA LYS A 117 4.49 -1.20 22.59
C LYS A 117 4.96 -0.19 21.54
N MET A 118 6.22 0.20 21.60
CA MET A 118 6.82 1.09 20.61
C MET A 118 7.38 0.29 19.42
N ARG A 119 7.21 0.83 18.20
CA ARG A 119 7.84 0.29 16.98
C ARG A 119 9.03 1.19 16.64
N PRO A 120 10.24 0.66 16.58
CA PRO A 120 11.38 1.40 16.08
C PRO A 120 11.23 1.64 14.57
N LEU A 121 11.46 2.85 14.13
CA LEU A 121 11.51 3.23 12.73
C LEU A 121 12.88 3.86 12.46
N SER A 122 13.56 3.40 11.45
CA SER A 122 14.91 3.84 11.07
C SER A 122 14.82 4.66 9.78
N ILE A 123 15.14 5.95 9.88
CA ILE A 123 14.97 6.92 8.79
C ILE A 123 16.31 7.17 8.11
N PRO A 124 16.50 6.74 6.85
CA PRO A 124 17.70 7.05 6.06
C PRO A 124 17.73 8.52 5.63
N THR A 125 18.88 9.04 5.26
CA THR A 125 19.04 10.36 4.62
C THR A 125 18.30 10.43 3.28
N MET A 126 18.12 11.63 2.73
CA MET A 126 17.50 11.77 1.40
C MET A 126 18.32 11.08 0.31
N THR A 127 19.65 11.18 0.41
CA THR A 127 20.59 10.53 -0.52
C THR A 127 20.47 9.00 -0.43
N ASP A 128 20.45 8.44 0.78
CA ASP A 128 20.34 6.99 0.96
C ASP A 128 18.99 6.46 0.48
N ARG A 129 17.89 7.19 0.75
CA ARG A 129 16.56 6.83 0.21
C ARG A 129 16.53 6.85 -1.31
N ALA A 130 17.18 7.83 -1.95
CA ALA A 130 17.24 7.91 -3.41
C ALA A 130 18.12 6.80 -3.99
N MET A 131 19.28 6.50 -3.38
CA MET A 131 20.12 5.36 -3.77
C MET A 131 19.37 4.04 -3.61
N GLN A 132 18.72 3.79 -2.48
CA GLN A 132 17.90 2.59 -2.30
C GLN A 132 16.76 2.52 -3.31
N THR A 133 16.10 3.64 -3.63
CA THR A 133 15.03 3.68 -4.64
C THR A 133 15.54 3.36 -6.03
N LEU A 134 16.73 3.85 -6.37
CA LEU A 134 17.40 3.57 -7.65
C LEU A 134 17.70 2.07 -7.81
N TYR A 135 18.34 1.46 -6.83
CA TYR A 135 18.65 0.03 -6.86
C TYR A 135 17.42 -0.85 -6.73
N LYS A 136 16.43 -0.42 -5.95
CA LYS A 136 15.12 -1.05 -5.89
C LYS A 136 14.47 -1.13 -7.27
N SER A 137 14.53 -0.07 -8.08
CA SER A 137 13.94 -0.06 -9.43
C SER A 137 14.58 -1.09 -10.38
N ALA A 138 15.84 -1.48 -10.12
CA ALA A 138 16.53 -2.54 -10.85
C ALA A 138 16.30 -3.95 -10.26
N LEU A 139 15.94 -4.05 -8.98
CA LEU A 139 15.68 -5.30 -8.28
C LEU A 139 14.20 -5.74 -8.39
N GLU A 140 13.24 -4.81 -8.36
CA GLU A 140 11.80 -5.12 -8.39
C GLU A 140 11.37 -6.02 -9.57
N PRO A 141 11.87 -5.85 -10.81
CA PRO A 141 11.53 -6.76 -11.91
C PRO A 141 11.88 -8.22 -11.63
N LEU A 142 13.00 -8.46 -10.94
CA LEU A 142 13.42 -9.80 -10.52
C LEU A 142 12.56 -10.31 -9.38
N ALA A 143 12.34 -9.49 -8.36
CA ALA A 143 11.50 -9.82 -7.23
C ALA A 143 10.09 -10.23 -7.68
N GLU A 144 9.47 -9.48 -8.61
CA GLU A 144 8.15 -9.83 -9.15
C GLU A 144 8.16 -11.10 -10.03
N THR A 145 9.28 -11.40 -10.69
CA THR A 145 9.39 -12.61 -11.53
C THR A 145 9.59 -13.87 -10.69
N LEU A 146 10.27 -13.77 -9.56
CA LEU A 146 10.61 -14.88 -8.67
C LEU A 146 9.61 -15.07 -7.52
N ALA A 147 8.73 -14.10 -7.30
CA ALA A 147 7.82 -14.07 -6.18
C ALA A 147 6.81 -15.20 -6.17
N ASP A 148 6.46 -15.67 -4.99
CA ASP A 148 5.35 -16.58 -4.77
C ASP A 148 4.04 -15.98 -5.33
N PRO A 149 3.24 -16.77 -6.09
CA PRO A 149 2.02 -16.29 -6.75
C PRO A 149 1.00 -15.68 -5.77
N ASN A 150 0.84 -16.24 -4.58
CA ASN A 150 -0.12 -15.81 -3.57
C ASN A 150 0.51 -14.97 -2.44
N SER A 151 1.61 -14.29 -2.75
CA SER A 151 2.19 -13.23 -1.93
C SER A 151 1.71 -11.86 -2.41
N TYR A 152 1.21 -11.00 -1.52
CA TYR A 152 0.51 -9.75 -1.88
C TYR A 152 1.08 -8.49 -1.24
N GLY A 153 1.70 -8.59 -0.06
CA GLY A 153 2.22 -7.43 0.67
C GLY A 153 3.38 -6.74 -0.06
N PHE A 154 3.37 -5.41 -0.09
CA PHE A 154 4.42 -4.55 -0.68
C PHE A 154 4.72 -4.77 -2.17
N ARG A 155 3.92 -5.54 -2.88
CA ARG A 155 4.07 -5.81 -4.32
C ARG A 155 3.22 -4.86 -5.16
N ILE A 156 3.74 -4.49 -6.33
CA ILE A 156 3.09 -3.52 -7.24
C ILE A 156 1.77 -4.08 -7.78
N GLY A 157 0.72 -3.27 -7.73
CA GLY A 157 -0.61 -3.62 -8.24
C GLY A 157 -1.37 -4.63 -7.38
N ARG A 158 -0.80 -5.11 -6.27
CA ARG A 158 -1.42 -6.03 -5.30
C ARG A 158 -1.88 -5.30 -4.04
N SER A 159 -2.88 -5.84 -3.37
CA SER A 159 -3.51 -5.22 -2.20
C SER A 159 -3.98 -6.27 -1.17
N THR A 160 -4.36 -5.80 0.00
CA THR A 160 -5.01 -6.65 1.03
C THR A 160 -6.28 -7.33 0.50
N HIS A 161 -7.02 -6.66 -0.40
CA HIS A 161 -8.23 -7.23 -0.99
C HIS A 161 -7.93 -8.41 -1.92
N ASP A 162 -6.75 -8.43 -2.57
CA ASP A 162 -6.32 -9.57 -3.37
C ASP A 162 -6.04 -10.79 -2.50
N ALA A 163 -5.38 -10.60 -1.34
CA ALA A 163 -5.14 -11.66 -0.36
C ALA A 163 -6.47 -12.21 0.21
N ILE A 164 -7.40 -11.33 0.60
CA ILE A 164 -8.74 -11.72 1.06
C ILE A 164 -9.53 -12.42 -0.04
N GLY A 165 -9.42 -11.97 -1.30
CA GLY A 165 -10.01 -12.64 -2.46
C GLY A 165 -9.44 -14.05 -2.67
N GLN A 166 -8.15 -14.27 -2.38
CA GLN A 166 -7.56 -15.61 -2.42
C GLN A 166 -8.09 -16.48 -1.29
N CYS A 167 -8.18 -15.97 -0.06
CA CYS A 167 -8.81 -16.71 1.04
C CYS A 167 -10.24 -17.15 0.69
N PHE A 168 -11.00 -16.27 0.00
CA PHE A 168 -12.33 -16.65 -0.48
C PHE A 168 -12.28 -17.80 -1.49
N ASN A 169 -11.38 -17.73 -2.46
CA ASN A 169 -11.25 -18.78 -3.47
C ASN A 169 -10.88 -20.15 -2.86
N ASP A 170 -9.99 -20.14 -1.87
CA ASP A 170 -9.49 -21.37 -1.22
C ASP A 170 -10.52 -22.00 -0.28
N LEU A 171 -11.42 -21.20 0.32
CA LEU A 171 -12.26 -21.63 1.43
C LEU A 171 -13.77 -21.65 1.12
N CYS A 172 -14.24 -21.10 0.00
CA CYS A 172 -15.68 -20.90 -0.23
C CYS A 172 -16.47 -22.17 -0.58
N ARG A 173 -15.81 -23.20 -1.12
CA ARG A 173 -16.47 -24.44 -1.56
C ARG A 173 -16.83 -25.35 -0.38
N ALA A 174 -17.83 -26.22 -0.55
CA ALA A 174 -18.21 -27.19 0.47
C ALA A 174 -17.05 -28.12 0.86
N GLY A 175 -16.35 -28.67 -0.12
CA GLY A 175 -15.21 -29.58 0.08
C GLY A 175 -13.86 -28.86 0.30
N SER A 176 -13.84 -27.55 0.57
CA SER A 176 -12.60 -26.82 0.84
C SER A 176 -12.00 -27.17 2.21
N PRO A 177 -10.70 -26.88 2.44
CA PRO A 177 -10.04 -27.16 3.70
C PRO A 177 -10.77 -26.49 4.88
N GLN A 178 -10.76 -27.17 6.04
CA GLN A 178 -11.47 -26.73 7.22
C GLN A 178 -10.54 -26.16 8.30
N TRP A 179 -9.23 -26.40 8.21
CA TRP A 179 -8.26 -25.96 9.18
C TRP A 179 -7.32 -24.92 8.60
N ILE A 180 -7.00 -23.93 9.39
CA ILE A 180 -6.17 -22.79 9.01
C ILE A 180 -5.04 -22.61 10.04
N LEU A 181 -3.79 -22.65 9.59
CA LEU A 181 -2.64 -22.18 10.34
C LEU A 181 -2.48 -20.70 10.08
N GLU A 182 -2.70 -19.87 11.10
CA GLU A 182 -2.37 -18.45 11.11
C GLU A 182 -0.92 -18.30 11.58
N GLY A 183 -0.05 -17.77 10.73
CA GLY A 183 1.38 -17.62 11.02
C GLY A 183 1.81 -16.15 11.07
N ASP A 184 2.57 -15.79 12.12
CA ASP A 184 3.24 -14.49 12.28
C ASP A 184 4.74 -14.73 12.48
N ILE A 185 5.58 -13.93 11.82
CA ILE A 185 7.04 -14.04 11.92
C ILE A 185 7.52 -13.06 12.98
N LYS A 186 8.26 -13.55 13.97
CA LYS A 186 8.78 -12.74 15.07
C LYS A 186 9.80 -11.72 14.54
N GLY A 187 9.47 -10.42 14.64
CA GLY A 187 10.40 -9.34 14.28
C GLY A 187 11.00 -9.48 12.86
N CYS A 188 10.19 -9.86 11.87
CA CYS A 188 10.66 -10.24 10.54
C CYS A 188 11.73 -9.29 9.95
N PHE A 189 11.51 -7.98 10.00
CA PHE A 189 12.48 -7.00 9.50
C PHE A 189 13.75 -6.90 10.36
N ASP A 190 13.68 -7.28 11.63
CA ASP A 190 14.74 -7.04 12.60
C ASP A 190 15.74 -8.22 12.68
N HIS A 191 15.37 -9.42 12.16
CA HIS A 191 16.15 -10.65 12.34
C HIS A 191 16.60 -11.33 11.04
N ILE A 192 16.32 -10.76 9.84
CA ILE A 192 16.78 -11.37 8.58
C ILE A 192 18.32 -11.44 8.58
N SER A 193 18.85 -12.65 8.33
CA SER A 193 20.30 -12.88 8.24
C SER A 193 20.95 -12.03 7.15
N HIS A 194 21.95 -11.21 7.50
CA HIS A 194 22.74 -10.44 6.54
C HIS A 194 23.51 -11.34 5.57
N ASN A 195 24.04 -12.47 6.05
CA ASN A 195 24.76 -13.43 5.20
C ASN A 195 23.83 -14.01 4.15
N TRP A 196 22.62 -14.46 4.57
CA TRP A 196 21.62 -14.97 3.63
C TRP A 196 21.27 -13.92 2.56
N LEU A 197 21.03 -12.67 2.96
CA LEU A 197 20.74 -11.58 2.01
C LEU A 197 21.88 -11.35 1.02
N LEU A 198 23.12 -11.32 1.52
CA LEU A 198 24.30 -11.12 0.67
C LEU A 198 24.52 -12.28 -0.31
N GLU A 199 24.18 -13.49 0.04
CA GLU A 199 24.31 -14.66 -0.84
C GLU A 199 23.17 -14.73 -1.87
N ASN A 200 21.94 -14.54 -1.44
CA ASN A 200 20.76 -14.89 -2.22
C ASN A 200 20.10 -13.74 -2.99
N ILE A 201 20.27 -12.46 -2.58
CA ILE A 201 19.63 -11.35 -3.28
C ILE A 201 20.42 -10.99 -4.55
N PRO A 202 19.83 -11.03 -5.76
CA PRO A 202 20.54 -10.81 -7.02
C PRO A 202 20.71 -9.31 -7.33
N MET A 203 21.54 -8.63 -6.54
CA MET A 203 21.90 -7.22 -6.72
C MET A 203 23.39 -6.98 -6.39
N ASP A 204 23.87 -5.75 -6.58
CA ASP A 204 25.19 -5.31 -6.17
C ASP A 204 25.45 -5.58 -4.68
N LYS A 205 26.30 -6.55 -4.38
CA LYS A 205 26.56 -7.03 -3.02
C LYS A 205 27.28 -5.99 -2.16
N GLU A 206 28.14 -5.17 -2.76
CA GLU A 206 28.83 -4.07 -2.05
C GLU A 206 27.81 -3.03 -1.58
N MET A 207 26.86 -2.64 -2.46
CA MET A 207 25.84 -1.68 -2.11
C MET A 207 24.87 -2.23 -1.04
N LEU A 208 24.47 -3.49 -1.19
CA LEU A 208 23.63 -4.16 -0.20
C LEU A 208 24.33 -4.22 1.17
N GLY A 209 25.58 -4.68 1.20
CA GLY A 209 26.37 -4.77 2.44
C GLY A 209 26.56 -3.43 3.14
N LYS A 210 26.77 -2.35 2.38
CA LYS A 210 26.85 -0.99 2.94
C LYS A 210 25.55 -0.59 3.65
N TRP A 211 24.38 -0.85 3.08
CA TRP A 211 23.10 -0.51 3.71
C TRP A 211 22.77 -1.38 4.93
N LEU A 212 23.11 -2.66 4.89
CA LEU A 212 22.88 -3.57 6.02
C LEU A 212 23.75 -3.21 7.23
N LYS A 213 24.98 -2.73 7.00
CA LYS A 213 25.97 -2.41 8.03
C LYS A 213 26.04 -0.92 8.42
N CYS A 214 25.14 -0.05 7.92
CA CYS A 214 25.23 1.39 8.15
C CYS A 214 24.94 1.82 9.60
N GLY A 215 24.36 0.96 10.43
CA GLY A 215 24.02 1.27 11.81
C GLY A 215 22.87 2.27 11.96
N PHE A 216 22.56 2.63 13.19
CA PHE A 216 21.57 3.67 13.50
C PHE A 216 22.01 4.54 14.66
N VAL A 217 21.54 5.78 14.68
CA VAL A 217 21.76 6.74 15.76
C VAL A 217 20.49 6.84 16.60
N GLU A 218 20.66 6.64 17.90
CA GLU A 218 19.64 6.79 18.92
C GLU A 218 20.22 7.55 20.12
N THR A 219 19.53 8.59 20.61
CA THR A 219 20.03 9.42 21.72
C THR A 219 21.48 9.89 21.53
N GLN A 220 21.83 10.28 20.30
CA GLN A 220 23.18 10.73 19.87
C GLN A 220 24.29 9.66 19.94
N LYS A 221 23.96 8.39 20.15
CA LYS A 221 24.89 7.27 20.12
C LYS A 221 24.69 6.44 18.84
N LEU A 222 25.78 5.97 18.26
CA LEU A 222 25.78 5.08 17.11
C LEU A 222 25.74 3.62 17.60
N PHE A 223 24.79 2.86 17.04
CA PHE A 223 24.64 1.43 17.27
C PHE A 223 24.87 0.67 15.96
N PRO A 224 25.61 -0.43 15.98
CA PRO A 224 25.79 -1.28 14.82
C PRO A 224 24.48 -2.03 14.49
N THR A 225 24.37 -2.50 13.24
CA THR A 225 23.33 -3.43 12.78
C THR A 225 24.02 -4.74 12.39
N GLU A 226 23.73 -5.83 13.10
CA GLU A 226 24.33 -7.16 12.86
C GLU A 226 23.40 -8.07 12.08
N GLU A 227 22.08 -7.83 12.18
CA GLU A 227 21.03 -8.56 11.48
C GLU A 227 19.88 -7.62 11.09
N GLY A 228 18.98 -8.11 10.28
CA GLY A 228 17.77 -7.40 9.87
C GLY A 228 17.95 -6.40 8.74
N THR A 229 16.83 -5.86 8.32
CA THR A 229 16.75 -4.76 7.36
C THR A 229 16.05 -3.56 7.99
N PRO A 230 16.53 -2.32 7.77
CA PRO A 230 15.98 -1.16 8.49
C PRO A 230 14.49 -0.97 8.20
N GLN A 231 13.66 -0.95 9.26
CA GLN A 231 12.26 -0.55 9.16
C GLN A 231 12.17 0.95 8.80
N GLY A 232 11.91 1.25 7.53
CA GLY A 232 11.86 2.61 6.98
C GLY A 232 12.76 2.84 5.76
N GLY A 233 13.65 1.90 5.44
CA GLY A 233 14.37 1.85 4.18
C GLY A 233 13.41 1.63 3.00
N THR A 234 13.67 2.29 1.86
CA THR A 234 12.80 2.15 0.68
C THR A 234 12.92 0.78 0.00
N ILE A 235 14.05 0.11 0.14
CA ILE A 235 14.32 -1.22 -0.45
C ILE A 235 13.93 -2.37 0.49
N SER A 236 13.89 -2.14 1.81
CA SER A 236 13.67 -3.20 2.82
C SER A 236 12.42 -4.06 2.60
N PRO A 237 11.26 -3.51 2.15
CA PRO A 237 10.09 -4.35 1.86
C PRO A 237 10.31 -5.35 0.71
N VAL A 238 11.12 -5.00 -0.29
CA VAL A 238 11.44 -5.91 -1.39
C VAL A 238 12.41 -6.99 -0.92
N LEU A 239 13.42 -6.63 -0.14
CA LEU A 239 14.35 -7.59 0.46
C LEU A 239 13.61 -8.61 1.34
N MET A 240 12.73 -8.14 2.21
CA MET A 240 11.91 -9.00 3.06
C MET A 240 11.03 -9.95 2.24
N ASN A 241 10.36 -9.45 1.19
CA ASN A 241 9.56 -10.32 0.32
C ASN A 241 10.41 -11.39 -0.34
N MET A 242 11.57 -11.01 -0.92
CA MET A 242 12.48 -11.98 -1.54
C MET A 242 13.05 -13.00 -0.55
N THR A 243 13.23 -12.62 0.73
CA THR A 243 13.61 -13.55 1.80
C THR A 243 12.53 -14.60 2.06
N LEU A 244 11.26 -14.22 1.98
CA LEU A 244 10.12 -15.09 2.27
C LEU A 244 9.56 -15.80 1.02
N ASP A 245 9.93 -15.37 -0.18
CA ASP A 245 9.52 -15.99 -1.42
C ASP A 245 10.19 -17.39 -1.57
N GLY A 246 9.46 -18.32 -2.14
CA GLY A 246 9.81 -19.73 -2.23
C GLY A 246 9.10 -20.61 -1.18
N LEU A 247 8.51 -20.02 -0.14
CA LEU A 247 7.77 -20.79 0.87
C LEU A 247 6.53 -21.48 0.27
N GLU A 248 5.78 -20.78 -0.58
CA GLU A 248 4.64 -21.37 -1.29
C GLU A 248 5.09 -22.51 -2.21
N ARG A 249 6.24 -22.36 -2.87
CA ARG A 249 6.79 -23.38 -3.75
C ARG A 249 7.15 -24.64 -2.98
N ILE A 250 7.88 -24.54 -1.87
CA ILE A 250 8.26 -25.68 -1.03
C ILE A 250 7.02 -26.40 -0.48
N LEU A 251 6.01 -25.64 -0.05
CA LEU A 251 4.74 -26.23 0.40
C LEU A 251 4.05 -27.00 -0.72
N LYS A 252 4.01 -26.47 -1.95
CA LYS A 252 3.40 -27.14 -3.10
C LYS A 252 4.19 -28.39 -3.55
N GLU A 253 5.51 -28.37 -3.45
CA GLU A 253 6.38 -29.51 -3.76
C GLU A 253 6.18 -30.63 -2.74
N ARG A 254 6.11 -30.32 -1.45
CA ARG A 254 5.89 -31.30 -0.37
C ARG A 254 4.46 -31.82 -0.32
N PHE A 255 3.47 -30.98 -0.60
CA PHE A 255 2.04 -31.27 -0.56
C PHE A 255 1.39 -30.98 -1.92
N PRO A 256 1.67 -31.79 -2.96
CA PRO A 256 1.00 -31.63 -4.24
C PRO A 256 -0.51 -31.87 -4.07
N MET A 257 -1.30 -31.33 -5.01
CA MET A 257 -2.77 -31.43 -4.96
C MET A 257 -3.25 -32.88 -4.70
N ARG A 258 -2.48 -33.87 -5.15
CA ARG A 258 -2.75 -35.29 -4.98
C ARG A 258 -1.42 -36.00 -4.69
N ARG A 259 -1.33 -36.71 -3.56
CA ARG A 259 -0.17 -37.54 -3.23
C ARG A 259 -0.60 -38.93 -2.78
N THR A 260 0.29 -39.90 -2.86
CA THR A 260 0.06 -41.26 -2.35
C THR A 260 0.82 -41.45 -1.05
N VAL A 261 0.12 -41.86 0.02
CA VAL A 261 0.69 -42.15 1.33
C VAL A 261 0.20 -43.52 1.74
N ALA A 262 1.11 -44.45 2.00
CA ALA A 262 0.81 -45.86 2.35
C ALA A 262 -0.21 -46.51 1.39
N GLY A 263 -0.05 -46.31 0.08
CA GLY A 263 -0.92 -46.89 -0.96
C GLY A 263 -2.28 -46.18 -1.14
N LYS A 264 -2.60 -45.19 -0.32
CA LYS A 264 -3.86 -44.43 -0.41
C LYS A 264 -3.63 -43.03 -1.01
N THR A 265 -4.57 -42.60 -1.86
CA THR A 265 -4.57 -41.23 -2.38
C THR A 265 -5.03 -40.25 -1.31
N VAL A 266 -4.20 -39.25 -1.01
CA VAL A 266 -4.46 -38.19 -0.01
C VAL A 266 -4.53 -36.83 -0.71
N TYR A 267 -5.45 -36.02 -0.25
CA TYR A 267 -5.63 -34.60 -0.64
C TYR A 267 -5.50 -33.73 0.60
N ASP A 268 -4.31 -33.17 0.83
CA ASP A 268 -4.02 -32.38 2.03
C ASP A 268 -4.64 -30.99 1.98
N GLN A 269 -4.95 -30.53 0.78
CA GLN A 269 -5.58 -29.21 0.52
C GLN A 269 -4.76 -28.06 1.11
N ILE A 270 -3.43 -28.12 0.99
CA ILE A 270 -2.53 -27.08 1.46
C ILE A 270 -2.56 -25.91 0.46
N ASN A 271 -3.06 -24.76 0.89
CA ASN A 271 -2.99 -23.52 0.15
C ASN A 271 -2.27 -22.48 1.03
N PHE A 272 -1.57 -21.56 0.38
CA PHE A 272 -0.77 -20.53 1.05
C PHE A 272 -1.20 -19.14 0.60
N VAL A 273 -1.40 -18.24 1.55
CA VAL A 273 -1.70 -16.82 1.27
C VAL A 273 -0.86 -15.95 2.20
N ARG A 274 -0.04 -15.07 1.65
CA ARG A 274 0.86 -14.21 2.41
C ARG A 274 0.64 -12.72 2.11
N TYR A 275 0.68 -11.93 3.15
CA TYR A 275 0.72 -10.47 3.06
C TYR A 275 1.86 -9.92 3.95
N ALA A 276 3.01 -9.67 3.36
CA ALA A 276 4.24 -9.33 4.07
C ALA A 276 4.67 -10.47 5.03
N ASP A 277 4.74 -10.17 6.33
CA ASP A 277 5.07 -11.10 7.42
C ASP A 277 3.86 -11.89 7.95
N ASP A 278 2.63 -11.45 7.66
CA ASP A 278 1.40 -12.18 8.01
C ASP A 278 1.07 -13.22 6.92
N PHE A 279 0.80 -14.46 7.28
CA PHE A 279 0.39 -15.49 6.33
C PHE A 279 -0.60 -16.49 6.93
N ILE A 280 -1.31 -17.17 6.05
CA ILE A 280 -2.15 -18.31 6.40
C ILE A 280 -1.79 -19.52 5.54
N VAL A 281 -1.91 -20.70 6.12
CA VAL A 281 -1.85 -21.97 5.40
C VAL A 281 -3.12 -22.75 5.71
N THR A 282 -3.82 -23.21 4.68
CA THR A 282 -5.00 -24.06 4.86
C THR A 282 -4.61 -25.54 4.88
N GLY A 283 -5.43 -26.40 5.46
CA GLY A 283 -5.21 -27.83 5.47
C GLY A 283 -6.49 -28.60 5.77
N LYS A 284 -6.51 -29.88 5.39
CA LYS A 284 -7.64 -30.78 5.65
C LYS A 284 -7.72 -31.19 7.11
N SER A 285 -6.56 -31.38 7.78
CA SER A 285 -6.48 -31.77 9.19
C SER A 285 -5.53 -30.88 10.00
N PRO A 286 -5.77 -30.71 11.30
CA PRO A 286 -4.88 -29.95 12.18
C PRO A 286 -3.56 -30.68 12.44
N GLU A 287 -3.55 -32.00 12.37
CA GLU A 287 -2.35 -32.83 12.56
C GLU A 287 -1.35 -32.62 11.43
N THR A 288 -1.80 -32.61 10.17
CA THR A 288 -0.94 -32.28 9.01
C THR A 288 -0.35 -30.89 9.15
N LEU A 289 -1.15 -29.91 9.54
CA LEU A 289 -0.67 -28.53 9.76
C LEU A 289 0.37 -28.45 10.88
N ARG A 290 0.16 -29.17 11.99
CA ARG A 290 1.05 -29.15 13.16
C ARG A 290 2.31 -29.93 12.95
N ASN A 291 2.20 -31.15 12.42
CA ASN A 291 3.28 -32.15 12.44
C ASN A 291 4.11 -32.14 11.15
N GLU A 292 3.56 -31.65 10.02
CA GLU A 292 4.27 -31.66 8.74
C GLU A 292 4.50 -30.22 8.22
N VAL A 293 3.46 -29.38 8.18
CA VAL A 293 3.54 -28.03 7.59
C VAL A 293 4.34 -27.07 8.47
N MET A 294 4.03 -27.03 9.77
CA MET A 294 4.69 -26.10 10.69
C MET A 294 6.21 -26.36 10.83
N PRO A 295 6.70 -27.60 10.97
CA PRO A 295 8.14 -27.88 10.95
C PRO A 295 8.80 -27.41 9.65
N LEU A 296 8.23 -27.72 8.48
CA LEU A 296 8.75 -27.29 7.18
C LEU A 296 8.88 -25.74 7.09
N ILE A 297 7.89 -25.01 7.61
CA ILE A 297 7.95 -23.54 7.69
C ILE A 297 9.05 -23.10 8.65
N LYS A 298 9.20 -23.74 9.81
CA LYS A 298 10.25 -23.41 10.78
C LYS A 298 11.64 -23.59 10.19
N ASP A 299 11.89 -24.70 9.49
CA ASP A 299 13.16 -24.98 8.82
C ASP A 299 13.48 -23.94 7.73
N PHE A 300 12.48 -23.63 6.88
CA PHE A 300 12.61 -22.58 5.87
C PHE A 300 12.97 -21.22 6.46
N LEU A 301 12.34 -20.83 7.57
CA LEU A 301 12.60 -19.57 8.25
C LEU A 301 13.96 -19.56 8.95
N ALA A 302 14.36 -20.68 9.58
CA ALA A 302 15.62 -20.80 10.31
C ALA A 302 16.84 -20.56 9.42
N GLU A 303 16.85 -21.08 8.18
CA GLU A 303 17.90 -20.81 7.18
C GLU A 303 18.10 -19.31 6.91
N ARG A 304 17.06 -18.50 7.13
CA ARG A 304 17.01 -17.06 6.87
C ARG A 304 17.21 -16.20 8.13
N GLY A 305 17.50 -16.85 9.28
CA GLY A 305 17.62 -16.19 10.58
C GLY A 305 16.28 -15.82 11.20
N LEU A 306 15.17 -16.36 10.69
CA LEU A 306 13.82 -15.99 11.11
C LEU A 306 13.16 -17.11 11.95
N GLN A 307 12.18 -16.72 12.76
CA GLN A 307 11.43 -17.61 13.62
C GLN A 307 9.93 -17.29 13.60
N LEU A 308 9.10 -18.34 13.72
CA LEU A 308 7.67 -18.16 13.97
C LEU A 308 7.43 -17.55 15.35
N SER A 309 6.43 -16.69 15.46
CA SER A 309 5.94 -16.20 16.75
C SER A 309 5.03 -17.27 17.37
N GLU A 310 5.49 -17.99 18.37
CA GLU A 310 4.72 -19.05 19.04
C GLU A 310 3.42 -18.52 19.65
N GLU A 311 3.46 -17.30 20.23
CA GLU A 311 2.28 -16.65 20.83
C GLU A 311 1.16 -16.31 19.83
N LYS A 312 1.51 -16.15 18.54
CA LYS A 312 0.57 -15.68 17.51
C LYS A 312 0.32 -16.72 16.43
N THR A 313 1.05 -17.84 16.45
CA THR A 313 0.85 -18.92 15.48
C THR A 313 -0.20 -19.89 16.05
N VAL A 314 -1.37 -19.91 15.40
CA VAL A 314 -2.53 -20.65 15.89
C VAL A 314 -3.12 -21.49 14.76
N ILE A 315 -3.63 -22.70 15.11
CA ILE A 315 -4.42 -23.54 14.20
C ILE A 315 -5.88 -23.40 14.59
N THR A 316 -6.69 -22.86 13.66
CA THR A 316 -8.10 -22.52 13.88
C THR A 316 -8.99 -23.32 12.92
N HIS A 317 -10.15 -23.79 13.40
CA HIS A 317 -11.16 -24.36 12.51
C HIS A 317 -11.99 -23.25 11.86
N ILE A 318 -12.36 -23.41 10.58
CA ILE A 318 -13.07 -22.37 9.81
C ILE A 318 -14.45 -22.01 10.38
N SER A 319 -15.09 -22.92 11.15
CA SER A 319 -16.35 -22.62 11.86
C SER A 319 -16.19 -21.62 12.99
N ASP A 320 -15.00 -21.55 13.60
CA ASP A 320 -14.67 -20.57 14.64
C ASP A 320 -14.28 -19.24 14.01
N GLY A 321 -13.67 -19.31 12.82
CA GLY A 321 -13.22 -18.20 12.02
C GLY A 321 -11.94 -17.57 12.52
N PHE A 322 -11.25 -16.88 11.62
CA PHE A 322 -9.98 -16.20 11.90
C PHE A 322 -9.99 -14.76 11.38
N ASP A 323 -9.14 -13.93 11.97
CA ASP A 323 -8.99 -12.52 11.58
C ASP A 323 -7.74 -12.34 10.71
N PHE A 324 -7.91 -11.99 9.44
CA PHE A 324 -6.80 -11.71 8.53
C PHE A 324 -6.97 -10.35 7.87
N LEU A 325 -5.94 -9.51 7.94
CA LEU A 325 -5.92 -8.16 7.35
C LEU A 325 -7.15 -7.29 7.71
N GLY A 326 -7.60 -7.41 8.95
CA GLY A 326 -8.76 -6.63 9.45
C GLY A 326 -10.13 -7.15 9.00
N GLN A 327 -10.17 -8.31 8.37
CA GLN A 327 -11.39 -9.04 8.01
C GLN A 327 -11.48 -10.32 8.83
N ASN A 328 -12.70 -10.71 9.22
CA ASN A 328 -13.00 -12.01 9.81
C ASN A 328 -13.49 -12.94 8.72
N VAL A 329 -12.80 -14.07 8.55
CA VAL A 329 -13.11 -15.12 7.57
C VAL A 329 -13.70 -16.31 8.32
N ARG A 330 -14.95 -16.65 8.06
CA ARG A 330 -15.66 -17.69 8.82
C ARG A 330 -16.73 -18.39 7.99
N LYS A 331 -16.90 -19.71 8.18
CA LYS A 331 -18.04 -20.48 7.67
C LYS A 331 -19.18 -20.49 8.69
N TYR A 332 -20.37 -20.16 8.22
CA TYR A 332 -21.64 -20.25 8.95
C TYR A 332 -22.54 -21.26 8.22
N ASN A 333 -22.85 -22.37 8.85
CA ASN A 333 -23.67 -23.45 8.25
C ASN A 333 -23.18 -23.82 6.82
N GLY A 334 -21.87 -24.03 6.67
CA GLY A 334 -21.24 -24.38 5.40
C GLY A 334 -21.00 -23.21 4.42
N LYS A 335 -21.57 -22.03 4.66
CA LYS A 335 -21.41 -20.85 3.79
C LYS A 335 -20.30 -19.93 4.32
N LEU A 336 -19.30 -19.66 3.49
CA LEU A 336 -18.22 -18.73 3.84
C LEU A 336 -18.71 -17.29 3.78
N LEU A 337 -18.54 -16.57 4.88
CA LEU A 337 -18.76 -15.11 4.95
C LEU A 337 -17.47 -14.43 5.39
N ILE A 338 -17.11 -13.36 4.68
CA ILE A 338 -16.00 -12.47 5.07
C ILE A 338 -16.61 -11.15 5.49
N LYS A 339 -16.32 -10.72 6.72
CA LYS A 339 -16.89 -9.51 7.33
C LYS A 339 -15.77 -8.66 7.94
N PRO A 340 -15.98 -7.35 8.18
CA PRO A 340 -15.05 -6.55 8.99
C PRO A 340 -14.84 -7.21 10.36
N SER A 341 -13.59 -7.35 10.80
CA SER A 341 -13.27 -7.98 12.08
C SER A 341 -13.76 -7.12 13.26
N LYS A 342 -14.08 -7.77 14.38
CA LYS A 342 -14.49 -7.07 15.63
C LYS A 342 -13.45 -6.05 16.07
N ASN A 343 -12.16 -6.37 15.89
CA ASN A 343 -11.05 -5.48 16.22
C ASN A 343 -10.96 -4.27 15.28
N ALA A 344 -11.23 -4.44 13.98
CA ALA A 344 -11.29 -3.35 13.01
C ALA A 344 -12.42 -2.37 13.35
N ILE A 345 -13.61 -2.88 13.68
CA ILE A 345 -14.77 -2.07 14.09
C ILE A 345 -14.48 -1.30 15.38
N LYS A 346 -13.97 -1.99 16.42
CA LYS A 346 -13.62 -1.35 17.71
C LYS A 346 -12.57 -0.23 17.52
N SER A 347 -11.53 -0.48 16.71
CA SER A 347 -10.46 0.49 16.44
C SER A 347 -10.99 1.71 15.69
N PHE A 348 -11.85 1.52 14.70
CA PHE A 348 -12.49 2.59 13.96
C PHE A 348 -13.37 3.45 14.88
N LEU A 349 -14.25 2.84 15.66
CA LEU A 349 -15.13 3.56 16.59
C LEU A 349 -14.32 4.27 17.69
N LYS A 350 -13.21 3.69 18.15
CA LYS A 350 -12.28 4.36 19.07
C LYS A 350 -11.72 5.64 18.44
N LYS A 351 -11.28 5.58 17.17
CA LYS A 351 -10.77 6.75 16.43
C LYS A 351 -11.82 7.83 16.29
N VAL A 352 -13.05 7.48 15.93
CA VAL A 352 -14.17 8.43 15.84
C VAL A 352 -14.41 9.12 17.20
N ARG A 353 -14.50 8.33 18.28
CA ARG A 353 -14.69 8.86 19.64
C ARG A 353 -13.56 9.79 20.07
N THR A 354 -12.33 9.47 19.73
CA THR A 354 -11.16 10.31 20.00
C THR A 354 -11.29 11.65 19.30
N ILE A 355 -11.60 11.66 17.98
CA ILE A 355 -11.81 12.90 17.23
C ILE A 355 -12.90 13.75 17.86
N VAL A 356 -14.04 13.17 18.23
CA VAL A 356 -15.15 13.91 18.85
C VAL A 356 -14.76 14.46 20.23
N ARG A 357 -14.01 13.70 21.04
CA ARG A 357 -13.56 14.11 22.38
C ARG A 357 -12.52 15.24 22.34
N GLU A 358 -11.60 15.19 21.41
CA GLU A 358 -10.57 16.22 21.22
C GLU A 358 -11.14 17.52 20.62
N ASN A 359 -12.33 17.45 20.01
CA ASN A 359 -12.98 18.58 19.37
C ASN A 359 -14.30 18.99 20.05
N LYS A 360 -14.30 19.07 21.40
CA LYS A 360 -15.48 19.42 22.20
C LYS A 360 -16.05 20.80 21.90
N THR A 361 -15.18 21.76 21.59
CA THR A 361 -15.51 23.17 21.29
C THR A 361 -15.55 23.49 19.79
N ALA A 362 -15.18 22.56 18.94
CA ALA A 362 -15.14 22.74 17.49
C ALA A 362 -16.53 23.06 16.92
N THR A 363 -16.58 23.79 15.82
CA THR A 363 -17.80 23.98 15.04
C THR A 363 -18.25 22.67 14.41
N GLN A 364 -19.54 22.57 14.06
CA GLN A 364 -20.08 21.38 13.39
C GLN A 364 -19.39 21.13 12.04
N ASP A 365 -19.15 22.17 11.27
CA ASP A 365 -18.38 22.15 10.00
C ASP A 365 -17.01 21.47 10.18
N LEU A 366 -16.20 21.97 11.13
CA LEU A 366 -14.87 21.44 11.38
C LEU A 366 -14.92 19.96 11.80
N LEU A 367 -15.92 19.58 12.62
CA LEU A 367 -16.07 18.20 13.06
C LEU A 367 -16.42 17.26 11.90
N ILE A 368 -17.34 17.68 11.00
CA ILE A 368 -17.70 16.93 9.79
C ILE A 368 -16.47 16.77 8.88
N ARG A 369 -15.71 17.82 8.65
CA ARG A 369 -14.49 17.78 7.82
C ARG A 369 -13.44 16.82 8.37
N LYS A 370 -13.33 16.68 9.70
CA LYS A 370 -12.42 15.72 10.33
C LYS A 370 -12.92 14.28 10.28
N LEU A 371 -14.24 14.06 10.39
CA LEU A 371 -14.84 12.73 10.43
C LEU A 371 -14.99 12.09 9.04
N ASN A 372 -15.43 12.86 8.03
CA ASN A 372 -15.71 12.34 6.70
C ASN A 372 -14.54 11.57 6.06
N PRO A 373 -13.28 12.07 6.08
CA PRO A 373 -12.15 11.31 5.54
C PRO A 373 -11.93 9.97 6.26
N VAL A 374 -12.18 9.92 7.57
CA VAL A 374 -12.00 8.71 8.38
C VAL A 374 -13.11 7.69 8.08
N ILE A 375 -14.37 8.14 7.99
CA ILE A 375 -15.50 7.30 7.60
C ILE A 375 -15.28 6.76 6.19
N ARG A 376 -15.03 7.64 5.22
CA ARG A 376 -14.79 7.29 3.81
C ARG A 376 -13.65 6.28 3.64
N GLY A 377 -12.54 6.50 4.33
CA GLY A 377 -11.39 5.58 4.26
C GLY A 377 -11.75 4.19 4.78
N TRP A 378 -12.51 4.10 5.88
CA TRP A 378 -12.90 2.83 6.48
C TRP A 378 -13.94 2.08 5.65
N VAL A 379 -14.99 2.75 5.18
CA VAL A 379 -16.03 2.10 4.35
C VAL A 379 -15.48 1.67 2.99
N ASN A 380 -14.59 2.45 2.37
CA ASN A 380 -13.95 2.07 1.11
C ASN A 380 -13.06 0.83 1.26
N TYR A 381 -12.43 0.64 2.43
CA TYR A 381 -11.68 -0.57 2.73
C TYR A 381 -12.58 -1.79 2.87
N HIS A 382 -13.72 -1.66 3.54
CA HIS A 382 -14.62 -2.78 3.85
C HIS A 382 -15.75 -3.01 2.83
N ARG A 383 -15.90 -2.17 1.81
CA ARG A 383 -16.97 -2.30 0.81
C ARG A 383 -16.89 -3.52 -0.10
N TYR A 384 -15.81 -4.29 -0.03
CA TYR A 384 -15.56 -5.48 -0.85
C TYR A 384 -15.93 -6.79 -0.13
N VAL A 385 -16.45 -6.70 1.07
CA VAL A 385 -16.85 -7.85 1.90
C VAL A 385 -18.29 -7.68 2.39
N VAL A 386 -18.84 -8.66 3.12
CA VAL A 386 -20.20 -8.61 3.67
C VAL A 386 -20.23 -7.62 4.84
N SER A 387 -20.53 -6.36 4.57
CA SER A 387 -20.40 -5.26 5.53
C SER A 387 -21.65 -4.37 5.69
N ALA A 388 -22.75 -4.65 4.98
CA ALA A 388 -23.94 -3.79 5.00
C ALA A 388 -24.49 -3.55 6.42
N ASP A 389 -24.75 -4.62 7.17
CA ASP A 389 -25.29 -4.54 8.54
C ASP A 389 -24.30 -3.82 9.48
N ILE A 390 -23.01 -4.05 9.26
CA ILE A 390 -21.94 -3.42 10.04
C ILE A 390 -21.86 -1.93 9.75
N PHE A 391 -22.09 -1.51 8.51
CA PHE A 391 -22.16 -0.10 8.14
C PHE A 391 -23.32 0.60 8.85
N GLY A 392 -24.52 -0.03 8.90
CA GLY A 392 -25.65 0.47 9.67
C GLY A 392 -25.36 0.58 11.18
N LEU A 393 -24.76 -0.46 11.75
CA LEU A 393 -24.34 -0.45 13.16
C LEU A 393 -23.35 0.69 13.46
N VAL A 394 -22.39 0.91 12.58
CA VAL A 394 -21.36 1.95 12.72
C VAL A 394 -22.00 3.34 12.66
N ASP A 395 -22.92 3.59 11.71
CA ASP A 395 -23.66 4.85 11.62
C ASP A 395 -24.43 5.15 12.91
N HIS A 396 -25.10 4.14 13.47
CA HIS A 396 -25.81 4.28 14.75
C HIS A 396 -24.84 4.66 15.89
N ARG A 397 -23.69 4.01 16.00
CA ARG A 397 -22.67 4.33 17.02
C ARG A 397 -22.05 5.71 16.84
N ILE A 398 -21.88 6.17 15.60
CA ILE A 398 -21.43 7.54 15.30
C ILE A 398 -22.50 8.54 15.71
N PHE A 399 -23.78 8.28 15.39
CA PHE A 399 -24.91 9.09 15.83
C PHE A 399 -24.95 9.24 17.35
N GLU A 400 -24.87 8.15 18.11
CA GLU A 400 -24.84 8.21 19.60
C GLU A 400 -23.69 9.09 20.13
N CYS A 401 -22.52 9.02 19.47
CA CYS A 401 -21.34 9.81 19.85
C CYS A 401 -21.57 11.31 19.59
N LEU A 402 -22.14 11.66 18.44
CA LEU A 402 -22.44 13.04 18.05
C LEU A 402 -23.60 13.62 18.86
N TRP A 403 -24.60 12.81 19.16
CA TRP A 403 -25.71 13.21 20.02
C TRP A 403 -25.22 13.64 21.41
N ARG A 404 -24.36 12.81 22.03
CA ARG A 404 -23.75 13.14 23.33
C ARG A 404 -22.88 14.40 23.25
N TRP A 405 -22.17 14.61 22.14
CA TRP A 405 -21.39 15.82 21.90
C TRP A 405 -22.30 17.06 21.80
N ALA A 406 -23.39 17.00 21.07
CA ALA A 406 -24.35 18.09 20.91
C ALA A 406 -25.08 18.43 22.25
N CYS A 407 -25.56 17.43 22.99
CA CYS A 407 -26.18 17.62 24.30
C CYS A 407 -25.22 18.27 25.32
N ARG A 408 -23.96 17.87 25.33
CA ARG A 408 -22.94 18.48 26.23
C ARG A 408 -22.73 19.97 25.96
N ARG A 409 -22.85 20.39 24.72
CA ARG A 409 -22.68 21.80 24.33
C ARG A 409 -23.86 22.68 24.73
N HIS A 410 -25.04 22.11 24.88
CA HIS A 410 -26.31 22.81 25.11
C HIS A 410 -27.06 22.22 26.30
N LYS A 411 -26.43 22.24 27.48
CA LYS A 411 -26.97 21.66 28.72
C LYS A 411 -28.36 22.22 29.13
N ARG A 412 -28.64 23.50 28.75
CA ARG A 412 -29.89 24.19 29.10
C ARG A 412 -30.95 24.15 27.99
N LYS A 413 -30.71 23.42 26.88
CA LYS A 413 -31.64 23.32 25.75
C LYS A 413 -32.28 21.94 25.69
N GLY A 414 -33.58 21.91 25.31
CA GLY A 414 -34.31 20.67 25.13
C GLY A 414 -33.81 19.83 23.95
N ARG A 415 -34.09 18.52 23.99
CA ARG A 415 -33.65 17.57 22.95
C ARG A 415 -34.14 17.93 21.55
N LYS A 416 -35.40 18.41 21.42
CA LYS A 416 -35.99 18.86 20.15
C LYS A 416 -35.19 20.03 19.54
N TRP A 417 -34.81 21.01 20.36
CA TRP A 417 -34.00 22.14 19.91
C TRP A 417 -32.62 21.69 19.43
N ILE A 418 -31.98 20.77 20.18
CA ILE A 418 -30.65 20.21 19.79
C ILE A 418 -30.77 19.45 18.48
N ALA A 419 -31.81 18.62 18.31
CA ALA A 419 -32.05 17.91 17.06
C ALA A 419 -32.19 18.86 15.88
N ASN A 420 -33.06 19.86 15.98
CA ASN A 420 -33.32 20.83 14.92
C ASN A 420 -32.07 21.67 14.56
N LYS A 421 -31.18 21.92 15.54
CA LYS A 421 -29.94 22.66 15.31
C LYS A 421 -28.90 21.89 14.53
N TYR A 422 -28.75 20.60 14.77
CA TYR A 422 -27.60 19.80 14.28
C TYR A 422 -27.98 18.78 13.22
N TRP A 423 -29.24 18.37 13.13
CA TRP A 423 -29.74 17.40 12.17
C TRP A 423 -30.80 18.04 11.28
N HIS A 424 -30.66 17.83 9.98
CA HIS A 424 -31.54 18.40 8.98
C HIS A 424 -32.16 17.31 8.11
N HIS A 425 -33.32 17.61 7.52
CA HIS A 425 -33.86 16.79 6.45
C HIS A 425 -33.13 17.12 5.16
N ILE A 426 -32.37 16.18 4.64
CA ILE A 426 -31.57 16.34 3.41
C ILE A 426 -31.79 15.11 2.54
N ASP A 427 -32.15 15.33 1.30
CA ASP A 427 -32.55 14.28 0.38
C ASP A 427 -33.71 13.45 1.01
N ASN A 428 -33.65 12.13 1.00
CA ASN A 428 -34.66 11.23 1.59
C ASN A 428 -34.37 10.87 3.05
N ARG A 429 -33.54 11.63 3.78
CA ARG A 429 -33.13 11.32 5.15
C ARG A 429 -33.47 12.45 6.12
N THR A 430 -34.27 12.13 7.13
CA THR A 430 -34.76 13.11 8.11
C THR A 430 -33.75 13.51 9.18
N TRP A 431 -32.75 12.65 9.46
CA TRP A 431 -31.75 12.87 10.51
C TRP A 431 -30.33 12.92 9.95
N THR A 432 -30.04 13.93 9.15
CA THR A 432 -28.68 14.11 8.59
C THR A 432 -27.91 15.14 9.42
N PHE A 433 -26.80 14.71 10.04
CA PHE A 433 -25.91 15.62 10.75
C PHE A 433 -25.19 16.52 9.73
N ALA A 434 -25.63 17.76 9.64
CA ALA A 434 -25.21 18.68 8.60
C ALA A 434 -25.30 20.14 9.06
N THR A 435 -24.53 21.02 8.42
CA THR A 435 -24.55 22.45 8.66
C THR A 435 -24.27 23.21 7.37
N GLU A 436 -24.71 24.46 7.28
CA GLU A 436 -24.20 25.36 6.24
C GLU A 436 -22.72 25.59 6.48
N PRO A 437 -21.86 25.41 5.48
CA PRO A 437 -20.42 25.56 5.67
C PRO A 437 -20.08 27.03 5.92
N ALA A 438 -19.24 27.28 6.92
CA ALA A 438 -18.72 28.61 7.24
C ALA A 438 -17.87 29.19 6.08
N PHE A 439 -17.25 28.31 5.30
CA PHE A 439 -16.50 28.65 4.10
C PHE A 439 -16.90 27.73 2.95
N ARG A 440 -17.39 28.30 1.87
CA ARG A 440 -17.66 27.60 0.61
C ARG A 440 -16.44 27.75 -0.30
N GLY A 441 -15.68 26.66 -0.47
CA GLY A 441 -14.67 26.63 -1.54
C GLY A 441 -15.35 26.73 -2.91
N LYS A 442 -14.63 27.20 -3.92
CA LYS A 442 -15.13 27.38 -5.32
C LYS A 442 -15.82 26.13 -5.90
N ASP A 443 -15.51 24.94 -5.38
CA ASP A 443 -16.04 23.65 -5.85
C ASP A 443 -17.22 23.11 -4.98
N PHE A 444 -17.75 23.88 -4.04
CA PHE A 444 -18.79 23.42 -3.11
C PHE A 444 -20.16 23.99 -3.51
N ASP A 445 -20.89 23.23 -4.34
CA ASP A 445 -22.21 23.59 -4.86
C ASP A 445 -23.39 23.19 -3.93
N GLU A 446 -23.13 22.42 -2.85
CA GLU A 446 -24.17 21.94 -1.96
C GLU A 446 -24.50 23.00 -0.87
N LYS A 447 -25.80 23.16 -0.56
CA LYS A 447 -26.25 24.06 0.52
C LYS A 447 -25.68 23.64 1.88
N TYR A 448 -25.57 22.34 2.13
CA TYR A 448 -25.15 21.76 3.40
C TYR A 448 -23.87 20.93 3.26
N LEU A 449 -22.94 21.14 4.18
CA LEU A 449 -21.86 20.19 4.47
C LEU A 449 -22.43 19.09 5.37
N LYS A 450 -22.51 17.86 4.86
CA LYS A 450 -23.13 16.71 5.54
C LYS A 450 -22.10 15.67 5.97
N LEU A 451 -22.40 15.00 7.11
CA LEU A 451 -21.65 13.83 7.52
C LEU A 451 -21.91 12.69 6.53
N GLU A 452 -20.87 11.96 6.16
CA GLU A 452 -21.01 10.76 5.35
C GLU A 452 -21.57 9.60 6.18
N TYR A 453 -22.51 8.87 5.59
CA TYR A 453 -23.07 7.65 6.19
C TYR A 453 -22.42 6.42 5.58
N ALA A 454 -21.94 5.54 6.45
CA ALA A 454 -21.33 4.28 6.03
C ALA A 454 -22.31 3.43 5.22
N ALA A 455 -23.57 3.35 5.64
CA ALA A 455 -24.64 2.58 4.99
C ALA A 455 -24.95 3.04 3.55
N ASN A 456 -24.60 4.27 3.17
CA ASN A 456 -24.77 4.74 1.79
C ASN A 456 -23.71 4.14 0.84
N THR A 457 -22.69 3.46 1.37
CA THR A 457 -21.64 2.86 0.56
C THR A 457 -22.10 1.53 -0.02
N LYS A 458 -22.24 1.47 -1.35
CA LYS A 458 -22.59 0.22 -2.05
C LYS A 458 -21.47 -0.81 -1.91
N ILE A 459 -21.84 -2.02 -1.54
CA ILE A 459 -20.94 -3.17 -1.57
C ILE A 459 -20.71 -3.57 -3.02
N ILE A 460 -19.46 -3.82 -3.40
CA ILE A 460 -19.08 -4.20 -4.75
C ILE A 460 -18.15 -5.42 -4.70
N ARG A 461 -18.24 -6.26 -5.73
CA ARG A 461 -17.35 -7.40 -5.86
C ARG A 461 -15.93 -6.90 -6.21
N PHE A 462 -14.93 -7.42 -5.48
CA PHE A 462 -13.53 -7.17 -5.80
C PHE A 462 -13.04 -8.17 -6.85
N ARG A 463 -12.39 -7.68 -7.92
CA ARG A 463 -11.71 -8.52 -8.90
C ARG A 463 -10.27 -8.75 -8.44
N LYS A 464 -10.00 -9.96 -7.94
CA LYS A 464 -8.65 -10.37 -7.51
C LYS A 464 -7.67 -10.30 -8.68
N ILE A 465 -6.43 -9.92 -8.41
CA ILE A 465 -5.35 -9.96 -9.39
C ILE A 465 -5.04 -11.39 -9.82
N ALA A 466 -4.71 -11.58 -11.09
CA ALA A 466 -4.17 -12.86 -11.55
C ALA A 466 -2.85 -13.15 -10.81
N ALA A 467 -2.70 -14.37 -10.29
CA ALA A 467 -1.58 -14.73 -9.42
C ALA A 467 -0.21 -14.50 -10.10
N GLU A 468 -0.14 -14.78 -11.41
CA GLU A 468 1.07 -14.68 -12.23
C GLU A 468 1.28 -13.29 -12.85
N ALA A 469 0.36 -12.33 -12.62
CA ALA A 469 0.47 -11.01 -13.21
C ALA A 469 1.73 -10.29 -12.72
N ASN A 470 2.58 -9.88 -13.67
CA ASN A 470 3.82 -9.17 -13.41
C ASN A 470 3.78 -7.80 -14.12
N PRO A 471 3.87 -6.67 -13.39
CA PRO A 471 3.76 -5.33 -13.97
C PRO A 471 4.93 -4.95 -14.89
N PHE A 472 6.01 -5.71 -14.84
CA PHE A 472 7.22 -5.51 -15.65
C PHE A 472 7.29 -6.45 -16.86
N ASP A 473 6.29 -7.32 -17.08
CA ASP A 473 6.21 -8.21 -18.23
C ASP A 473 5.21 -7.64 -19.24
N GLU A 474 5.67 -7.47 -20.48
CA GLU A 474 4.92 -6.86 -21.57
C GLU A 474 3.56 -7.53 -21.83
N LYS A 475 3.50 -8.85 -21.69
CA LYS A 475 2.25 -9.62 -21.89
C LYS A 475 1.11 -9.20 -20.96
N TRP A 476 1.43 -8.60 -19.79
CA TRP A 476 0.46 -8.17 -18.80
C TRP A 476 0.07 -6.69 -18.89
N THR A 477 0.65 -5.93 -19.84
CA THR A 477 0.40 -4.48 -19.95
C THR A 477 -1.10 -4.20 -20.14
N GLY A 478 -1.77 -4.85 -21.08
CA GLY A 478 -3.21 -4.67 -21.32
C GLY A 478 -4.06 -5.06 -20.10
N TYR A 479 -3.69 -6.15 -19.41
CA TYR A 479 -4.38 -6.59 -18.19
C TYR A 479 -4.33 -5.51 -17.08
N TYR A 480 -3.17 -4.91 -16.85
CA TYR A 480 -3.05 -3.84 -15.83
C TYR A 480 -3.82 -2.60 -16.25
N GLU A 481 -3.81 -2.25 -17.53
CA GLU A 481 -4.58 -1.12 -18.06
C GLU A 481 -6.08 -1.28 -17.88
N GLU A 482 -6.60 -2.48 -18.16
CA GLU A 482 -8.01 -2.83 -17.94
C GLU A 482 -8.36 -2.77 -16.44
N ARG A 483 -7.53 -3.37 -15.59
CA ARG A 483 -7.72 -3.40 -14.14
C ARG A 483 -7.70 -2.00 -13.51
N ASP A 484 -6.80 -1.13 -13.94
CA ASP A 484 -6.76 0.26 -13.49
C ASP A 484 -8.00 1.02 -13.96
N GLY A 485 -8.47 0.75 -15.17
CA GLY A 485 -9.72 1.27 -15.68
C GLY A 485 -10.92 0.86 -14.84
N GLU A 486 -11.06 -0.41 -14.49
CA GLU A 486 -12.13 -0.91 -13.60
C GLU A 486 -12.07 -0.30 -12.20
N ARG A 487 -10.88 -0.19 -11.61
CA ARG A 487 -10.70 0.46 -10.30
C ARG A 487 -11.13 1.92 -10.34
N MET A 488 -10.78 2.63 -11.40
CA MET A 488 -11.17 4.02 -11.60
C MET A 488 -12.69 4.15 -11.76
N LEU A 489 -13.32 3.32 -12.58
CA LEU A 489 -14.78 3.25 -12.76
C LEU A 489 -15.50 2.97 -11.44
N ASN A 490 -14.99 2.04 -10.64
CA ASN A 490 -15.55 1.74 -9.31
C ASN A 490 -15.41 2.92 -8.34
N SER A 491 -14.35 3.72 -8.43
CA SER A 491 -14.17 4.93 -7.61
C SER A 491 -15.07 6.08 -8.05
N THR A 492 -15.51 6.08 -9.32
CA THR A 492 -16.37 7.12 -9.94
C THR A 492 -17.81 6.67 -10.16
N LYS A 493 -18.18 5.46 -9.73
CA LYS A 493 -19.51 4.88 -9.96
C LYS A 493 -20.63 5.80 -9.47
N GLY A 494 -21.60 6.07 -10.36
CA GLY A 494 -22.67 7.05 -10.14
C GLY A 494 -22.32 8.46 -10.63
N ARG A 495 -21.14 8.66 -11.20
CA ARG A 495 -20.67 9.94 -11.77
C ARG A 495 -20.32 9.78 -13.25
N GLU A 496 -21.30 9.46 -14.09
CA GLU A 496 -21.10 9.19 -15.52
C GLU A 496 -20.35 10.32 -16.27
N LYS A 497 -20.59 11.58 -15.87
CA LYS A 497 -19.87 12.73 -16.41
C LYS A 497 -18.36 12.63 -16.17
N LEU A 498 -17.92 12.17 -15.00
CA LEU A 498 -16.49 12.00 -14.69
C LEU A 498 -15.87 10.88 -15.52
N VAL A 499 -16.60 9.80 -15.74
CA VAL A 499 -16.15 8.70 -16.61
C VAL A 499 -15.96 9.18 -18.04
N LYS A 500 -16.91 9.98 -18.58
CA LYS A 500 -16.80 10.59 -19.92
C LYS A 500 -15.57 11.50 -20.02
N ILE A 501 -15.37 12.41 -19.04
CA ILE A 501 -14.20 13.30 -19.01
C ILE A 501 -12.90 12.49 -19.01
N TRP A 502 -12.80 11.50 -18.13
CA TRP A 502 -11.62 10.65 -17.99
C TRP A 502 -11.28 9.89 -19.28
N ASN A 503 -12.30 9.32 -19.97
CA ASN A 503 -12.11 8.65 -21.25
C ASN A 503 -11.72 9.63 -22.36
N ASN A 504 -12.36 10.81 -22.44
CA ASN A 504 -12.05 11.82 -23.43
C ASN A 504 -10.60 12.34 -23.30
N GLN A 505 -10.06 12.37 -22.10
CA GLN A 505 -8.66 12.70 -21.80
C GLN A 505 -7.68 11.54 -22.03
N LYS A 506 -8.12 10.44 -22.69
CA LYS A 506 -7.31 9.22 -22.85
C LYS A 506 -6.76 8.69 -21.51
N ARG A 507 -7.52 8.91 -20.43
CA ARG A 507 -7.19 8.48 -19.06
C ARG A 507 -5.97 9.18 -18.45
N CYS A 508 -5.49 10.27 -19.03
CA CYS A 508 -4.32 11.03 -18.61
C CYS A 508 -4.70 12.41 -18.09
N CYS A 509 -3.87 12.93 -17.21
CA CYS A 509 -3.96 14.31 -16.73
C CYS A 509 -3.47 15.27 -17.83
N PRO A 510 -4.27 16.27 -18.27
CA PRO A 510 -3.83 17.17 -19.33
C PRO A 510 -2.68 18.10 -18.91
N VAL A 511 -2.43 18.27 -17.60
CA VAL A 511 -1.36 19.14 -17.07
C VAL A 511 0.00 18.45 -17.12
N CYS A 512 0.12 17.22 -16.59
CA CYS A 512 1.39 16.50 -16.55
C CYS A 512 1.47 15.36 -17.58
N GLY A 513 0.35 15.03 -18.22
CA GLY A 513 0.25 13.93 -19.19
C GLY A 513 0.37 12.52 -18.58
N GLU A 514 0.52 12.38 -17.26
CA GLU A 514 0.55 11.11 -16.57
C GLU A 514 -0.86 10.51 -16.43
N ARG A 515 -0.96 9.18 -16.30
CA ARG A 515 -2.25 8.50 -16.12
C ARG A 515 -2.91 8.87 -14.80
N ILE A 516 -4.21 9.12 -14.86
CA ILE A 516 -5.07 9.28 -13.68
C ILE A 516 -5.60 7.90 -13.32
N THR A 517 -5.19 7.40 -12.14
CA THR A 517 -5.61 6.11 -11.58
C THR A 517 -6.35 6.30 -10.26
N SER A 518 -6.96 5.24 -9.75
CA SER A 518 -7.55 5.26 -8.41
C SER A 518 -6.52 5.52 -7.29
N GLU A 519 -5.25 5.20 -7.53
CA GLU A 519 -4.14 5.39 -6.59
C GLU A 519 -3.61 6.83 -6.59
N THR A 520 -3.47 7.43 -7.78
CA THR A 520 -3.06 8.83 -7.91
C THR A 520 -4.15 9.78 -7.44
N GLY A 521 -5.39 9.35 -7.49
CA GLY A 521 -6.57 10.18 -7.25
C GLY A 521 -6.76 11.24 -8.33
N PHE A 522 -7.85 11.99 -8.22
CA PHE A 522 -8.14 13.09 -9.14
C PHE A 522 -8.92 14.21 -8.45
N LYS A 523 -8.88 15.39 -9.08
CA LYS A 523 -9.80 16.50 -8.88
C LYS A 523 -10.35 16.94 -10.22
N THR A 524 -11.55 17.51 -10.22
CA THR A 524 -12.12 18.18 -11.38
C THR A 524 -11.74 19.64 -11.37
N HIS A 525 -11.33 20.17 -12.50
CA HIS A 525 -11.03 21.58 -12.68
C HIS A 525 -11.98 22.16 -13.75
N PHE A 526 -12.62 23.27 -13.41
CA PHE A 526 -13.51 24.02 -14.28
C PHE A 526 -12.80 25.33 -14.67
N ASN A 527 -12.64 25.56 -15.95
CA ASN A 527 -12.13 26.84 -16.43
C ASN A 527 -13.30 27.83 -16.53
N THR A 528 -13.26 28.91 -15.74
CA THR A 528 -14.32 29.91 -15.64
C THR A 528 -14.04 31.18 -16.47
N GLU A 529 -12.99 31.15 -17.31
CA GLU A 529 -12.75 32.29 -18.22
C GLU A 529 -13.83 32.35 -19.31
N ASN A 530 -14.44 33.53 -19.44
CA ASN A 530 -15.46 33.89 -20.45
C ASN A 530 -16.89 33.40 -20.25
N ASN A 531 -17.44 33.33 -19.03
CA ASN A 531 -18.87 33.04 -18.78
C ASN A 531 -19.45 31.81 -19.50
N ARG A 532 -18.65 30.99 -20.11
CA ARG A 532 -19.00 29.65 -20.63
C ARG A 532 -18.45 28.59 -19.71
N LYS A 533 -19.33 27.74 -19.20
CA LYS A 533 -18.91 26.51 -18.49
C LYS A 533 -18.14 25.64 -19.46
N TRP A 534 -16.82 25.74 -19.49
CA TRP A 534 -15.97 24.82 -20.21
C TRP A 534 -16.14 23.40 -19.64
N PRO A 535 -15.99 22.35 -20.46
CA PRO A 535 -16.06 21.01 -19.94
C PRO A 535 -15.01 20.83 -18.84
N ALA A 536 -15.45 20.29 -17.70
CA ALA A 536 -14.54 19.97 -16.60
C ALA A 536 -13.43 19.03 -17.07
N ILE A 537 -12.22 19.28 -16.65
CA ILE A 537 -11.10 18.36 -16.84
C ILE A 537 -10.78 17.65 -15.52
N MET A 538 -10.33 16.40 -15.62
CA MET A 538 -9.78 15.65 -14.49
C MET A 538 -8.28 15.84 -14.44
N VAL A 539 -7.76 16.21 -13.29
CA VAL A 539 -6.33 16.42 -13.06
C VAL A 539 -5.91 15.77 -11.76
N HIS A 540 -4.63 15.47 -11.58
CA HIS A 540 -4.14 14.99 -10.30
C HIS A 540 -4.31 16.05 -9.20
N PRO A 541 -4.44 15.67 -7.92
CA PRO A 541 -4.58 16.63 -6.82
C PRO A 541 -3.43 17.63 -6.72
N TRP A 542 -2.20 17.23 -7.08
CA TRP A 542 -1.04 18.15 -7.12
C TRP A 542 -1.06 19.06 -8.35
N CYS A 543 -1.45 18.55 -9.51
CA CYS A 543 -1.61 19.36 -10.73
C CYS A 543 -2.71 20.40 -10.57
N HIS A 544 -3.80 20.06 -9.87
CA HIS A 544 -4.88 20.98 -9.57
C HIS A 544 -4.40 22.17 -8.71
N ARG A 545 -3.53 21.92 -7.73
CA ARG A 545 -2.94 23.01 -6.93
C ARG A 545 -2.11 23.96 -7.78
N ASN A 546 -1.30 23.43 -8.67
CA ASN A 546 -0.46 24.23 -9.58
C ASN A 546 -1.28 25.09 -10.56
N LEU A 547 -2.50 24.68 -10.91
CA LEU A 547 -3.41 25.48 -11.74
C LEU A 547 -4.01 26.69 -11.00
N HIS A 548 -4.10 26.61 -9.67
CA HIS A 548 -4.68 27.69 -8.83
C HIS A 548 -3.65 28.59 -8.16
N GLU A 549 -2.39 28.18 -8.13
CA GLU A 549 -1.26 28.92 -7.56
C GLU A 549 -0.17 29.10 -8.64
N PRO A 550 -0.38 29.98 -9.64
CA PRO A 550 0.58 30.17 -10.74
C PRO A 550 1.94 30.72 -10.28
N ASN A 551 2.09 31.19 -9.05
CA ASN A 551 3.30 31.83 -8.52
C ASN A 551 4.31 30.87 -7.87
N TYR A 552 4.20 29.54 -8.03
CA TYR A 552 5.25 28.58 -7.66
C TYR A 552 6.11 28.12 -8.84
N LEU A 553 6.07 28.84 -9.96
CA LEU A 553 6.94 28.67 -11.13
C LEU A 553 8.00 29.80 -11.16
N ILE A 554 8.73 29.99 -10.05
CA ILE A 554 10.00 30.71 -10.05
C ILE A 554 10.99 29.94 -9.17
#